data_4c5cf6ac96ee1508a2e61bdffe1d4150
#
_entry.id   4c5cf6ac96ee1508a2e61bdffe1d4150
#
_cell.length_a   1.000
_cell.length_b   1.000
_cell.length_c   1.000
_cell.angle_alpha   90.00
_cell.angle_beta   90.00
_cell.angle_gamma   90.00
#
_symmetry.space_group_name_H-M   'P 1'
#
loop_
_entity.id
_entity.type
_entity.pdbx_description
1 polymer ?
#
loop_
_entity_poly.entity_id
_entity_poly.type
_entity_poly.pdbx_seq_one_letter_code
_entity_poly.pdbx_strand_id
1 'polypeptide(L)'
;MPEEPPTFDLQSHSHHSDGALAPSEVVAFAATNGVELLALTDHDTVAGVEEAVQAAGEHGIHVVPAIEISAVDRGGKDLHILGYGIDHHDRDFGDRLHGYRADRDRRAWAMVDALRELGFSLDDEGLRRRQADDESIGRPHIAEAVVAHPANRVRLANQGRSDMSSFLKGYLIEGRPAFRPRERPSVAGAIESIHDAGGFAVWAHPFWDISAAPDVLETIDRFQALGIDGVEGFYTTHTRIQTNLVADRCAELGLLCTGSSDFHGPNHRAFYRFRAFSTFGRAPTLGPILAAAHP
;
A
#
# COMPACT_ATOMS: atom_id res chain seq x y z
N MET A 1 -24.72 -12.08 17.34
CA MET A 1 -23.76 -13.05 16.79
C MET A 1 -22.53 -12.28 16.42
N PRO A 2 -21.31 -12.79 16.55
CA PRO A 2 -20.16 -12.13 15.96
C PRO A 2 -20.41 -12.02 14.45
N GLU A 3 -20.03 -10.90 13.87
CA GLU A 3 -20.08 -10.66 12.43
C GLU A 3 -19.14 -11.65 11.73
N GLU A 4 -19.61 -12.33 10.68
CA GLU A 4 -18.72 -13.14 9.86
C GLU A 4 -17.74 -12.21 9.13
N PRO A 5 -16.44 -12.52 9.16
CA PRO A 5 -15.46 -11.70 8.43
C PRO A 5 -15.76 -11.76 6.93
N PRO A 6 -15.55 -10.66 6.19
CA PRO A 6 -15.79 -10.62 4.75
C PRO A 6 -14.95 -11.67 4.01
N THR A 7 -15.43 -12.19 2.87
CA THR A 7 -14.71 -13.17 2.06
C THR A 7 -13.81 -12.52 1.00
N PHE A 8 -13.66 -11.21 1.04
CA PHE A 8 -12.75 -10.47 0.17
C PHE A 8 -11.62 -9.79 0.97
N ASP A 9 -10.50 -9.54 0.30
CA ASP A 9 -9.38 -8.76 0.81
C ASP A 9 -8.68 -8.07 -0.35
N LEU A 10 -8.85 -6.76 -0.48
CA LEU A 10 -8.52 -6.02 -1.70
C LEU A 10 -7.22 -5.22 -1.60
N GLN A 11 -6.36 -5.52 -0.62
CA GLN A 11 -5.00 -4.97 -0.56
C GLN A 11 -4.07 -5.99 0.11
N SER A 12 -3.05 -6.39 -0.63
CA SER A 12 -2.01 -7.30 -0.16
C SER A 12 -0.72 -7.06 -0.93
N HIS A 13 0.41 -7.39 -0.31
CA HIS A 13 1.74 -7.12 -0.83
C HIS A 13 2.58 -8.38 -0.94
N SER A 14 3.36 -8.48 -2.02
CA SER A 14 4.34 -9.52 -2.24
C SER A 14 5.78 -9.00 -2.07
N HIS A 15 6.76 -9.87 -2.30
CA HIS A 15 8.17 -9.50 -2.26
C HIS A 15 8.57 -8.49 -3.37
N HIS A 16 7.72 -8.31 -4.41
CA HIS A 16 7.95 -7.27 -5.41
C HIS A 16 7.88 -5.84 -4.85
N SER A 17 7.25 -5.67 -3.67
CA SER A 17 7.29 -4.41 -2.93
C SER A 17 7.87 -4.61 -1.52
N ASP A 18 7.08 -4.67 -0.50
CA ASP A 18 7.48 -4.79 0.90
C ASP A 18 6.74 -5.91 1.66
N GLY A 19 6.05 -6.78 0.95
CA GLY A 19 5.56 -8.05 1.47
C GLY A 19 6.66 -9.11 1.57
N ALA A 20 6.37 -10.18 2.32
CA ALA A 20 7.35 -11.23 2.63
C ALA A 20 7.23 -12.47 1.73
N LEU A 21 6.14 -12.63 0.99
CA LEU A 21 5.82 -13.85 0.24
C LEU A 21 5.89 -13.60 -1.28
N ALA A 22 6.12 -14.66 -2.05
CA ALA A 22 5.92 -14.62 -3.51
C ALA A 22 4.42 -14.41 -3.85
N PRO A 23 4.07 -13.85 -5.02
CA PRO A 23 2.67 -13.62 -5.40
C PRO A 23 1.80 -14.88 -5.30
N SER A 24 2.27 -16.03 -5.78
CA SER A 24 1.58 -17.31 -5.68
C SER A 24 1.40 -17.79 -4.24
N GLU A 25 2.39 -17.53 -3.36
CA GLU A 25 2.29 -17.84 -1.94
C GLU A 25 1.26 -16.91 -1.23
N VAL A 26 1.16 -15.64 -1.63
CA VAL A 26 0.12 -14.71 -1.14
C VAL A 26 -1.25 -15.24 -1.47
N VAL A 27 -1.48 -15.68 -2.73
CA VAL A 27 -2.75 -16.27 -3.19
C VAL A 27 -3.08 -17.55 -2.42
N ALA A 28 -2.13 -18.48 -2.28
CA ALA A 28 -2.30 -19.72 -1.52
C ALA A 28 -2.64 -19.43 -0.05
N PHE A 29 -1.96 -18.47 0.56
CA PHE A 29 -2.21 -18.09 1.96
C PHE A 29 -3.57 -17.40 2.12
N ALA A 30 -3.99 -16.55 1.18
CA ALA A 30 -5.32 -15.94 1.16
C ALA A 30 -6.43 -17.00 1.08
N ALA A 31 -6.33 -17.96 0.14
CA ALA A 31 -7.29 -19.06 0.00
C ALA A 31 -7.44 -19.89 1.28
N THR A 32 -6.30 -20.26 1.92
CA THR A 32 -6.33 -21.03 3.19
C THR A 32 -6.92 -20.22 4.35
N ASN A 33 -6.98 -18.91 4.25
CA ASN A 33 -7.60 -18.00 5.23
C ASN A 33 -9.04 -17.60 4.86
N GLY A 34 -9.65 -18.26 3.85
CA GLY A 34 -11.04 -18.08 3.47
C GLY A 34 -11.31 -16.79 2.69
N VAL A 35 -10.29 -16.25 1.99
CA VAL A 35 -10.48 -15.20 0.99
C VAL A 35 -10.98 -15.84 -0.29
N GLU A 36 -12.05 -15.30 -0.86
CA GLU A 36 -12.62 -15.70 -2.14
C GLU A 36 -12.31 -14.70 -3.26
N LEU A 37 -12.12 -13.43 -2.88
CA LEU A 37 -11.75 -12.35 -3.78
C LEU A 37 -10.54 -11.58 -3.20
N LEU A 38 -9.44 -11.60 -3.93
CA LEU A 38 -8.16 -11.00 -3.55
C LEU A 38 -7.74 -9.93 -4.54
N ALA A 39 -7.02 -8.91 -4.09
CA ALA A 39 -6.20 -8.07 -4.94
C ALA A 39 -4.75 -8.05 -4.44
N LEU A 40 -3.79 -8.29 -5.34
CA LEU A 40 -2.37 -8.06 -5.09
C LEU A 40 -2.06 -6.65 -5.54
N THR A 41 -1.61 -5.80 -4.60
CA THR A 41 -1.48 -4.35 -4.77
C THR A 41 -0.07 -3.86 -4.45
N ASP A 42 0.94 -4.50 -5.00
CA ASP A 42 2.34 -4.13 -4.77
C ASP A 42 2.60 -2.64 -5.06
N HIS A 43 3.42 -2.01 -4.25
CA HIS A 43 3.73 -0.59 -4.38
C HIS A 43 4.47 -0.26 -5.68
N ASP A 44 3.85 0.58 -6.51
CA ASP A 44 4.38 1.15 -7.74
C ASP A 44 4.85 0.09 -8.77
N THR A 45 4.35 -1.16 -8.68
CA THR A 45 4.70 -2.25 -9.61
C THR A 45 3.53 -3.21 -9.84
N VAL A 46 3.47 -3.78 -11.03
CA VAL A 46 2.52 -4.84 -11.41
C VAL A 46 3.24 -6.17 -11.68
N ALA A 47 4.52 -6.28 -11.34
CA ALA A 47 5.35 -7.43 -11.68
C ALA A 47 4.83 -8.76 -11.12
N GLY A 48 4.15 -8.74 -9.96
CA GLY A 48 3.56 -9.92 -9.33
C GLY A 48 2.15 -10.28 -9.81
N VAL A 49 1.48 -9.41 -10.58
CA VAL A 49 0.05 -9.57 -10.90
C VAL A 49 -0.21 -10.80 -11.75
N GLU A 50 0.57 -11.03 -12.81
CA GLU A 50 0.40 -12.20 -13.68
C GLU A 50 0.55 -13.52 -12.92
N GLU A 51 1.57 -13.64 -12.04
CA GLU A 51 1.77 -14.81 -11.20
C GLU A 51 0.58 -15.03 -10.25
N ALA A 52 0.07 -13.95 -9.62
CA ALA A 52 -1.07 -14.03 -8.73
C ALA A 52 -2.35 -14.47 -9.47
N VAL A 53 -2.61 -13.92 -10.66
CA VAL A 53 -3.76 -14.31 -11.50
C VAL A 53 -3.66 -15.78 -11.90
N GLN A 54 -2.48 -16.26 -12.31
CA GLN A 54 -2.30 -17.69 -12.66
C GLN A 54 -2.51 -18.61 -11.46
N ALA A 55 -2.03 -18.22 -10.28
CA ALA A 55 -2.21 -19.01 -9.05
C ALA A 55 -3.68 -19.06 -8.57
N ALA A 56 -4.52 -18.10 -8.95
CA ALA A 56 -5.92 -18.03 -8.52
C ALA A 56 -6.70 -19.30 -8.88
N GLY A 57 -6.56 -19.77 -10.13
CA GLY A 57 -7.23 -20.98 -10.62
C GLY A 57 -6.82 -22.26 -9.87
N GLU A 58 -5.58 -22.35 -9.41
CA GLU A 58 -5.08 -23.49 -8.64
C GLU A 58 -5.67 -23.55 -7.22
N HIS A 59 -6.01 -22.40 -6.67
CA HIS A 59 -6.50 -22.26 -5.30
C HIS A 59 -8.00 -21.99 -5.19
N GLY A 60 -8.71 -21.85 -6.33
CA GLY A 60 -10.16 -21.68 -6.39
C GLY A 60 -10.64 -20.35 -5.80
N ILE A 61 -9.85 -19.29 -5.93
CA ILE A 61 -10.23 -17.92 -5.56
C ILE A 61 -10.19 -17.01 -6.79
N HIS A 62 -10.73 -15.81 -6.66
CA HIS A 62 -10.65 -14.79 -7.71
C HIS A 62 -9.58 -13.75 -7.37
N VAL A 63 -8.77 -13.37 -8.35
CA VAL A 63 -7.79 -12.30 -8.21
C VAL A 63 -8.14 -11.14 -9.15
N VAL A 64 -8.18 -9.92 -8.59
CA VAL A 64 -8.32 -8.67 -9.33
C VAL A 64 -6.93 -8.16 -9.66
N PRO A 65 -6.58 -7.93 -10.94
CA PRO A 65 -5.35 -7.23 -11.31
C PRO A 65 -5.33 -5.85 -10.66
N ALA A 66 -4.31 -5.57 -9.85
CA ALA A 66 -4.31 -4.35 -9.05
C ALA A 66 -2.90 -3.81 -8.78
N ILE A 67 -2.84 -2.62 -8.21
CA ILE A 67 -1.61 -1.93 -7.83
C ILE A 67 -1.90 -0.96 -6.68
N GLU A 68 -0.88 -0.62 -5.88
CA GLU A 68 -0.91 0.54 -5.00
C GLU A 68 0.10 1.59 -5.45
N ILE A 69 -0.39 2.72 -5.97
CA ILE A 69 0.47 3.84 -6.38
C ILE A 69 0.68 4.77 -5.20
N SER A 70 1.96 4.94 -4.83
CA SER A 70 2.34 5.94 -3.83
C SER A 70 2.32 7.33 -4.47
N ALA A 71 1.43 8.20 -4.02
CA ALA A 71 1.19 9.52 -4.58
C ALA A 71 1.50 10.65 -3.58
N VAL A 72 1.69 11.86 -4.11
CA VAL A 72 1.92 13.07 -3.31
C VAL A 72 0.70 13.96 -3.39
N ASP A 73 0.15 14.29 -2.23
CA ASP A 73 -0.91 15.29 -2.10
C ASP A 73 -0.35 16.68 -1.75
N ARG A 74 -1.24 17.65 -1.59
CA ARG A 74 -0.91 19.03 -1.20
C ARG A 74 -0.02 19.06 0.03
N GLY A 75 0.98 19.94 0.01
CA GLY A 75 1.94 20.07 1.09
C GLY A 75 3.02 18.98 1.15
N GLY A 76 3.09 18.10 0.15
CA GLY A 76 4.10 17.03 0.09
C GLY A 76 3.72 15.78 0.90
N LYS A 77 2.43 15.60 1.22
CA LYS A 77 1.93 14.47 2.00
C LYS A 77 1.92 13.20 1.15
N ASP A 78 2.58 12.15 1.62
CA ASP A 78 2.51 10.82 1.01
C ASP A 78 1.13 10.20 1.26
N LEU A 79 0.43 9.83 0.21
CA LEU A 79 -0.83 9.07 0.22
C LEU A 79 -0.76 7.92 -0.77
N HIS A 80 -1.66 6.97 -0.65
CA HIS A 80 -1.70 5.80 -1.52
C HIS A 80 -3.02 5.73 -2.30
N ILE A 81 -2.92 5.41 -3.59
CA ILE A 81 -4.07 5.21 -4.48
C ILE A 81 -4.01 3.79 -5.03
N LEU A 82 -5.01 2.98 -4.68
CA LEU A 82 -5.19 1.64 -5.22
C LEU A 82 -5.79 1.74 -6.63
N GLY A 83 -5.27 0.95 -7.56
CA GLY A 83 -5.84 0.77 -8.89
C GLY A 83 -6.34 -0.65 -9.04
N TYR A 84 -7.62 -0.84 -9.30
CA TYR A 84 -8.24 -2.14 -9.48
C TYR A 84 -8.68 -2.37 -10.92
N GLY A 85 -8.51 -3.59 -11.44
CA GLY A 85 -8.92 -3.95 -12.79
C GLY A 85 -8.08 -3.29 -13.88
N ILE A 86 -6.82 -2.98 -13.55
CA ILE A 86 -5.87 -2.38 -14.49
C ILE A 86 -5.43 -3.41 -15.54
N ASP A 87 -5.16 -2.98 -16.75
CA ASP A 87 -4.41 -3.76 -17.73
C ASP A 87 -2.91 -3.75 -17.37
N HIS A 88 -2.47 -4.79 -16.66
CA HIS A 88 -1.09 -4.91 -16.22
C HIS A 88 -0.10 -5.25 -17.36
N HIS A 89 -0.60 -5.46 -18.59
CA HIS A 89 0.20 -5.62 -19.81
C HIS A 89 0.34 -4.32 -20.61
N ASP A 90 -0.35 -3.23 -20.21
CA ASP A 90 -0.27 -1.94 -20.87
C ASP A 90 1.16 -1.37 -20.74
N ARG A 91 1.78 -1.08 -21.88
CA ARG A 91 3.18 -0.61 -21.93
C ARG A 91 3.34 0.82 -21.45
N ASP A 92 2.40 1.69 -21.79
CA ASP A 92 2.45 3.10 -21.38
C ASP A 92 2.27 3.21 -19.88
N PHE A 93 1.42 2.36 -19.29
CA PHE A 93 1.29 2.23 -17.84
C PHE A 93 2.60 1.71 -17.21
N GLY A 94 3.20 0.66 -17.76
CA GLY A 94 4.49 0.13 -17.33
C GLY A 94 5.60 1.18 -17.33
N ASP A 95 5.70 2.00 -18.39
CA ASP A 95 6.68 3.07 -18.50
C ASP A 95 6.46 4.17 -17.44
N ARG A 96 5.20 4.53 -17.15
CA ARG A 96 4.87 5.46 -16.06
C ARG A 96 5.28 4.92 -14.69
N LEU A 97 4.97 3.64 -14.41
CA LEU A 97 5.37 2.99 -13.15
C LEU A 97 6.89 2.92 -12.99
N HIS A 98 7.61 2.65 -14.07
CA HIS A 98 9.08 2.72 -14.06
C HIS A 98 9.57 4.12 -13.66
N GLY A 99 8.96 5.18 -14.20
CA GLY A 99 9.25 6.56 -13.81
C GLY A 99 8.97 6.82 -12.31
N TYR A 100 7.88 6.28 -11.76
CA TYR A 100 7.53 6.43 -10.35
C TYR A 100 8.49 5.66 -9.42
N ARG A 101 8.91 4.44 -9.82
CA ARG A 101 9.94 3.69 -9.09
C ARG A 101 11.28 4.40 -9.10
N ALA A 102 11.71 4.93 -10.24
CA ALA A 102 12.94 5.70 -10.34
C ALA A 102 12.95 6.94 -9.42
N ASP A 103 11.81 7.61 -9.24
CA ASP A 103 11.64 8.70 -8.26
C ASP A 103 11.72 8.18 -6.82
N ARG A 104 11.07 7.05 -6.53
CA ARG A 104 11.12 6.39 -5.22
C ARG A 104 12.56 6.01 -4.84
N ASP A 105 13.32 5.45 -5.77
CA ASP A 105 14.71 5.05 -5.55
C ASP A 105 15.61 6.27 -5.32
N ARG A 106 15.49 7.33 -6.12
CA ARG A 106 16.22 8.59 -5.87
C ARG A 106 15.95 9.12 -4.47
N ARG A 107 14.68 9.12 -4.03
CA ARG A 107 14.28 9.50 -2.70
C ARG A 107 14.91 8.60 -1.63
N ALA A 108 14.87 7.27 -1.83
CA ALA A 108 15.43 6.29 -0.91
C ALA A 108 16.94 6.52 -0.70
N TRP A 109 17.69 6.71 -1.78
CA TRP A 109 19.13 7.01 -1.70
C TRP A 109 19.41 8.35 -1.03
N ALA A 110 18.61 9.37 -1.27
CA ALA A 110 18.73 10.65 -0.57
C ALA A 110 18.45 10.52 0.94
N MET A 111 17.54 9.62 1.37
CA MET A 111 17.35 9.28 2.78
C MET A 111 18.54 8.51 3.37
N VAL A 112 19.11 7.57 2.61
CA VAL A 112 20.33 6.82 2.99
C VAL A 112 21.48 7.79 3.22
N ASP A 113 21.70 8.73 2.32
CA ASP A 113 22.77 9.73 2.46
C ASP A 113 22.54 10.64 3.67
N ALA A 114 21.32 11.07 3.91
CA ALA A 114 20.98 11.83 5.11
C ALA A 114 21.22 11.05 6.41
N LEU A 115 20.98 9.74 6.42
CA LEU A 115 21.28 8.89 7.58
C LEU A 115 22.78 8.74 7.79
N ARG A 116 23.57 8.65 6.71
CA ARG A 116 25.04 8.66 6.78
C ARG A 116 25.58 9.97 7.33
N GLU A 117 25.05 11.11 6.87
CA GLU A 117 25.39 12.45 7.40
C GLU A 117 25.05 12.57 8.89
N LEU A 118 23.97 11.94 9.33
CA LEU A 118 23.61 11.84 10.74
C LEU A 118 24.50 10.86 11.53
N GLY A 119 25.47 10.21 10.90
CA GLY A 119 26.43 9.29 11.52
C GLY A 119 25.88 7.88 11.76
N PHE A 120 24.87 7.43 11.02
CA PHE A 120 24.45 6.03 11.00
C PHE A 120 25.29 5.23 10.00
N SER A 121 25.60 3.99 10.38
CA SER A 121 26.16 3.00 9.50
C SER A 121 25.04 2.13 8.94
N LEU A 122 25.12 1.74 7.67
CA LEU A 122 24.21 0.80 7.07
C LEU A 122 24.94 -0.01 5.98
N ASP A 123 24.55 -1.26 5.84
CA ASP A 123 24.92 -2.08 4.70
C ASP A 123 23.87 -1.87 3.60
N ASP A 124 24.29 -1.31 2.47
CA ASP A 124 23.39 -0.99 1.37
C ASP A 124 23.36 -2.08 0.27
N GLU A 125 24.04 -3.21 0.46
CA GLU A 125 24.08 -4.29 -0.54
C GLU A 125 22.66 -4.82 -0.84
N GLY A 126 21.83 -5.02 0.20
CA GLY A 126 20.44 -5.43 0.05
C GLY A 126 19.59 -4.42 -0.74
N LEU A 127 19.79 -3.12 -0.47
CA LEU A 127 19.09 -2.06 -1.22
C LEU A 127 19.51 -2.00 -2.68
N ARG A 128 20.82 -2.15 -2.96
CA ARG A 128 21.36 -2.20 -4.35
C ARG A 128 20.85 -3.42 -5.10
N ARG A 129 20.72 -4.56 -4.44
CA ARG A 129 20.19 -5.78 -5.06
C ARG A 129 18.73 -5.57 -5.45
N ARG A 130 17.88 -5.06 -4.55
CA ARG A 130 16.49 -4.73 -4.88
C ARG A 130 16.38 -3.82 -6.10
N GLN A 131 17.18 -2.76 -6.16
CA GLN A 131 17.21 -1.85 -7.30
C GLN A 131 17.64 -2.54 -8.59
N ALA A 132 18.63 -3.45 -8.54
CA ALA A 132 19.09 -4.20 -9.70
C ALA A 132 18.03 -5.20 -10.20
N ASP A 133 17.22 -5.73 -9.30
CA ASP A 133 16.12 -6.68 -9.59
C ASP A 133 14.80 -5.96 -9.94
N ASP A 134 14.83 -4.63 -10.16
CA ASP A 134 13.67 -3.74 -10.43
C ASP A 134 12.60 -3.77 -9.31
N GLU A 135 13.02 -4.08 -8.08
CA GLU A 135 12.19 -4.08 -6.89
C GLU A 135 12.23 -2.72 -6.17
N SER A 136 11.08 -2.28 -5.64
CA SER A 136 10.98 -1.00 -4.93
C SER A 136 11.81 -0.94 -3.65
N ILE A 137 12.49 0.20 -3.43
CA ILE A 137 13.14 0.50 -2.14
C ILE A 137 12.18 1.32 -1.29
N GLY A 138 11.58 0.69 -0.28
CA GLY A 138 10.74 1.35 0.71
C GLY A 138 11.50 1.85 1.93
N ARG A 139 10.88 2.73 2.72
CA ARG A 139 11.40 3.17 4.02
C ARG A 139 11.64 2.01 5.01
N PRO A 140 10.82 0.94 5.03
CA PRO A 140 11.11 -0.24 5.85
C PRO A 140 12.47 -0.88 5.54
N HIS A 141 12.83 -1.03 4.26
CA HIS A 141 14.12 -1.61 3.85
C HIS A 141 15.31 -0.77 4.33
N ILE A 142 15.19 0.57 4.28
CA ILE A 142 16.22 1.48 4.81
C ILE A 142 16.32 1.35 6.33
N ALA A 143 15.18 1.28 7.03
CA ALA A 143 15.15 1.13 8.48
C ALA A 143 15.79 -0.20 8.91
N GLU A 144 15.51 -1.29 8.21
CA GLU A 144 16.10 -2.60 8.45
C GLU A 144 17.63 -2.56 8.31
N ALA A 145 18.14 -2.00 7.20
CA ALA A 145 19.57 -1.89 6.95
C ALA A 145 20.32 -1.11 8.06
N VAL A 146 19.69 -0.10 8.67
CA VAL A 146 20.27 0.66 9.78
C VAL A 146 20.16 -0.08 11.10
N VAL A 147 18.97 -0.63 11.41
CA VAL A 147 18.69 -1.29 12.70
C VAL A 147 19.48 -2.59 12.84
N ALA A 148 19.65 -3.33 11.74
CA ALA A 148 20.44 -4.56 11.72
C ALA A 148 21.96 -4.32 11.87
N HIS A 149 22.45 -3.12 11.54
CA HIS A 149 23.89 -2.83 11.52
C HIS A 149 24.48 -2.76 12.94
N PRO A 150 25.50 -3.60 13.26
CA PRO A 150 26.04 -3.71 14.63
C PRO A 150 26.56 -2.39 15.22
N ALA A 151 27.15 -1.50 14.40
CA ALA A 151 27.71 -0.22 14.84
C ALA A 151 26.65 0.74 15.41
N ASN A 152 25.36 0.56 15.05
CA ASN A 152 24.27 1.42 15.52
C ASN A 152 23.67 0.96 16.85
N ARG A 153 23.91 -0.29 17.27
CA ARG A 153 23.19 -0.95 18.37
C ARG A 153 23.16 -0.13 19.66
N VAL A 154 24.31 0.37 20.12
CA VAL A 154 24.40 1.14 21.37
C VAL A 154 23.65 2.47 21.23
N ARG A 155 23.84 3.16 20.11
CA ARG A 155 23.17 4.44 19.84
C ARG A 155 21.65 4.28 19.79
N LEU A 156 21.17 3.27 19.08
CA LEU A 156 19.73 3.01 18.93
C LEU A 156 19.09 2.62 20.27
N ALA A 157 19.79 1.79 21.08
CA ALA A 157 19.31 1.44 22.42
C ALA A 157 19.18 2.67 23.32
N ASN A 158 20.18 3.55 23.34
CA ASN A 158 20.16 4.78 24.12
C ASN A 158 19.05 5.75 23.69
N GLN A 159 18.60 5.66 22.44
CA GLN A 159 17.53 6.49 21.88
C GLN A 159 16.15 5.83 21.95
N GLY A 160 16.03 4.58 22.44
CA GLY A 160 14.78 3.82 22.42
C GLY A 160 14.27 3.51 21.00
N ARG A 161 15.20 3.26 20.04
CA ARG A 161 14.90 3.10 18.62
C ARG A 161 15.52 1.83 18.03
N SER A 162 15.53 0.77 18.81
CA SER A 162 16.16 -0.50 18.44
C SER A 162 15.31 -1.39 17.52
N ASP A 163 14.10 -0.99 17.19
CA ASP A 163 13.24 -1.69 16.26
C ASP A 163 12.87 -0.79 15.04
N MET A 164 12.45 -1.43 13.94
CA MET A 164 12.15 -0.75 12.69
C MET A 164 11.07 0.34 12.85
N SER A 165 9.99 0.06 13.59
CA SER A 165 8.87 0.99 13.75
C SER A 165 9.30 2.26 14.50
N SER A 166 10.04 2.11 15.60
CA SER A 166 10.55 3.23 16.39
C SER A 166 11.60 4.03 15.61
N PHE A 167 12.42 3.35 14.79
CA PHE A 167 13.39 4.00 13.91
C PHE A 167 12.70 4.81 12.81
N LEU A 168 11.75 4.22 12.09
CA LEU A 168 10.93 4.90 11.07
C LEU A 168 10.33 6.19 11.62
N LYS A 169 9.62 6.09 12.75
CA LYS A 169 8.98 7.24 13.42
C LYS A 169 9.99 8.30 13.87
N GLY A 170 11.23 7.91 14.10
CA GLY A 170 12.27 8.82 14.55
C GLY A 170 13.01 9.55 13.46
N TYR A 171 13.14 8.95 12.28
CA TYR A 171 14.08 9.43 11.27
C TYR A 171 13.48 9.55 9.86
N LEU A 172 12.50 8.71 9.48
CA LEU A 172 12.10 8.49 8.07
C LEU A 172 10.65 8.89 7.75
N ILE A 173 9.91 9.46 8.70
CA ILE A 173 8.58 10.04 8.43
C ILE A 173 8.67 11.56 8.30
N GLU A 174 7.60 12.18 7.82
CA GLU A 174 7.53 13.63 7.64
C GLU A 174 7.96 14.43 8.88
N GLY A 175 8.73 15.50 8.65
CA GLY A 175 9.30 16.33 9.71
C GLY A 175 10.48 15.69 10.46
N ARG A 176 11.00 14.55 10.05
CA ARG A 176 12.16 13.89 10.68
C ARG A 176 13.46 14.12 9.89
N PRO A 177 14.64 14.04 10.56
CA PRO A 177 15.90 14.50 10.00
C PRO A 177 16.33 13.86 8.68
N ALA A 178 16.05 12.58 8.50
CA ALA A 178 16.40 11.87 7.26
C ALA A 178 15.25 11.74 6.26
N PHE A 179 14.06 12.26 6.59
CA PHE A 179 12.95 12.26 5.65
C PHE A 179 13.28 13.10 4.41
N ARG A 180 12.89 12.60 3.25
CA ARG A 180 12.90 13.32 1.99
C ARG A 180 11.51 13.22 1.37
N PRO A 181 10.92 14.34 0.91
CA PRO A 181 9.62 14.31 0.24
C PRO A 181 9.72 13.55 -1.08
N ARG A 182 8.60 13.01 -1.53
CA ARG A 182 8.41 12.46 -2.87
C ARG A 182 7.94 13.62 -3.77
N GLU A 183 8.26 13.56 -5.05
CA GLU A 183 7.85 14.58 -6.01
C GLU A 183 6.75 14.10 -6.94
N ARG A 184 6.71 12.79 -7.25
CA ARG A 184 5.78 12.18 -8.22
C ARG A 184 5.36 10.77 -7.82
N PRO A 185 4.20 10.30 -8.32
CA PRO A 185 3.14 11.09 -8.96
C PRO A 185 2.38 11.97 -7.96
N SER A 186 1.66 13.00 -8.47
CA SER A 186 0.58 13.63 -7.69
C SER A 186 -0.61 12.69 -7.60
N VAL A 187 -1.54 12.92 -6.65
CA VAL A 187 -2.79 12.14 -6.56
C VAL A 187 -3.57 12.18 -7.88
N ALA A 188 -3.69 13.36 -8.52
CA ALA A 188 -4.34 13.46 -9.83
C ALA A 188 -3.63 12.63 -10.90
N GLY A 189 -2.29 12.64 -10.94
CA GLY A 189 -1.51 11.83 -11.88
C GLY A 189 -1.60 10.33 -11.62
N ALA A 190 -1.75 9.90 -10.35
CA ALA A 190 -2.00 8.51 -10.01
C ALA A 190 -3.39 8.04 -10.50
N ILE A 191 -4.44 8.84 -10.25
CA ILE A 191 -5.80 8.58 -10.72
C ILE A 191 -5.82 8.48 -12.25
N GLU A 192 -5.24 9.45 -12.96
CA GLU A 192 -5.14 9.45 -14.42
C GLU A 192 -4.43 8.21 -14.94
N SER A 193 -3.30 7.82 -14.33
CA SER A 193 -2.54 6.63 -14.75
C SER A 193 -3.34 5.35 -14.60
N ILE A 194 -4.13 5.22 -13.51
CA ILE A 194 -5.00 4.07 -13.27
C ILE A 194 -6.13 4.03 -14.30
N HIS A 195 -6.78 5.16 -14.57
CA HIS A 195 -7.86 5.26 -15.56
C HIS A 195 -7.38 4.96 -16.98
N ASP A 196 -6.21 5.48 -17.36
CA ASP A 196 -5.61 5.20 -18.67
C ASP A 196 -5.31 3.71 -18.85
N ALA A 197 -5.00 3.00 -17.77
CA ALA A 197 -4.83 1.53 -17.77
C ALA A 197 -6.18 0.77 -17.66
N GLY A 198 -7.32 1.45 -17.76
CA GLY A 198 -8.66 0.86 -17.72
C GLY A 198 -9.19 0.52 -16.32
N GLY A 199 -8.47 0.90 -15.26
CA GLY A 199 -8.77 0.56 -13.88
C GLY A 199 -9.65 1.57 -13.15
N PHE A 200 -9.95 1.25 -11.89
CA PHE A 200 -10.70 2.08 -10.95
C PHE A 200 -9.79 2.54 -9.82
N ALA A 201 -9.73 3.85 -9.60
CA ALA A 201 -8.87 4.48 -8.61
C ALA A 201 -9.58 4.60 -7.24
N VAL A 202 -8.95 4.09 -6.17
CA VAL A 202 -9.51 4.07 -4.82
C VAL A 202 -8.47 4.61 -3.83
N TRP A 203 -8.86 5.57 -2.98
CA TRP A 203 -7.97 6.06 -1.93
C TRP A 203 -7.82 5.03 -0.81
N ALA A 204 -6.58 4.57 -0.56
CA ALA A 204 -6.24 3.58 0.45
C ALA A 204 -6.27 4.16 1.87
N HIS A 205 -6.67 3.37 2.85
CA HIS A 205 -6.52 3.57 4.31
C HIS A 205 -6.52 5.05 4.82
N PRO A 206 -7.58 5.86 4.56
CA PRO A 206 -7.58 7.31 4.75
C PRO A 206 -7.20 7.76 6.17
N PHE A 207 -7.54 6.99 7.21
CA PHE A 207 -7.20 7.30 8.59
C PHE A 207 -5.81 6.85 9.03
N TRP A 208 -5.05 6.19 8.15
CA TRP A 208 -3.63 5.91 8.39
C TRP A 208 -2.79 7.18 8.26
N ASP A 209 -3.10 7.99 7.25
CA ASP A 209 -2.35 9.20 6.91
C ASP A 209 -2.95 10.47 7.50
N ILE A 210 -4.27 10.53 7.65
CA ILE A 210 -5.01 11.68 8.14
C ILE A 210 -5.80 11.30 9.40
N SER A 211 -5.45 11.86 10.54
CA SER A 211 -6.08 11.50 11.82
C SER A 211 -7.41 12.19 12.08
N ALA A 212 -7.60 13.42 11.56
CA ALA A 212 -8.80 14.22 11.84
C ALA A 212 -9.92 13.91 10.84
N ALA A 213 -11.08 13.53 11.35
CA ALA A 213 -12.23 13.15 10.53
C ALA A 213 -12.69 14.25 9.55
N PRO A 214 -12.75 15.54 9.92
CA PRO A 214 -13.09 16.60 8.96
C PRO A 214 -12.12 16.68 7.79
N ASP A 215 -10.81 16.49 8.03
CA ASP A 215 -9.79 16.55 6.99
C ASP A 215 -9.88 15.35 6.03
N VAL A 216 -10.29 14.17 6.55
CA VAL A 216 -10.58 13.00 5.71
C VAL A 216 -11.76 13.28 4.78
N LEU A 217 -12.86 13.83 5.30
CA LEU A 217 -14.03 14.18 4.48
C LEU A 217 -13.70 15.22 3.42
N GLU A 218 -12.99 16.30 3.78
CA GLU A 218 -12.53 17.31 2.82
C GLU A 218 -11.64 16.70 1.74
N THR A 219 -10.78 15.73 2.12
CA THR A 219 -9.90 15.03 1.18
C THR A 219 -10.71 14.14 0.24
N ILE A 220 -11.74 13.43 0.72
CA ILE A 220 -12.65 12.63 -0.11
C ILE A 220 -13.33 13.54 -1.15
N ASP A 221 -13.88 14.69 -0.73
CA ASP A 221 -14.57 15.63 -1.62
C ASP A 221 -13.62 16.16 -2.71
N ARG A 222 -12.40 16.47 -2.31
CA ARG A 222 -11.37 16.95 -3.22
C ARG A 222 -10.91 15.88 -4.20
N PHE A 223 -10.78 14.62 -3.76
CA PHE A 223 -10.41 13.51 -4.64
C PHE A 223 -11.56 13.12 -5.56
N GLN A 224 -12.80 13.20 -5.11
CA GLN A 224 -13.99 13.06 -5.96
C GLN A 224 -13.96 14.06 -7.11
N ALA A 225 -13.58 15.32 -6.85
CA ALA A 225 -13.42 16.33 -7.89
C ALA A 225 -12.21 16.06 -8.85
N LEU A 226 -11.25 15.20 -8.45
CA LEU A 226 -10.16 14.72 -9.30
C LEU A 226 -10.50 13.43 -10.05
N GLY A 227 -11.71 12.86 -9.82
CA GLY A 227 -12.18 11.66 -10.50
C GLY A 227 -11.89 10.35 -9.76
N ILE A 228 -11.62 10.36 -8.44
CA ILE A 228 -11.50 9.12 -7.66
C ILE A 228 -12.78 8.30 -7.75
N ASP A 229 -12.69 6.98 -7.92
CA ASP A 229 -13.85 6.09 -8.04
C ASP A 229 -14.33 5.57 -6.68
N GLY A 230 -13.45 5.56 -5.67
CA GLY A 230 -13.79 5.02 -4.36
C GLY A 230 -12.84 5.38 -3.24
N VAL A 231 -13.16 4.89 -2.04
CA VAL A 231 -12.34 5.02 -0.84
C VAL A 231 -12.35 3.71 -0.08
N GLU A 232 -11.24 3.33 0.51
CA GLU A 232 -11.15 2.18 1.40
C GLU A 232 -11.77 2.52 2.77
N GLY A 233 -13.02 2.09 2.95
CA GLY A 233 -13.78 2.35 4.18
C GLY A 233 -13.57 1.30 5.27
N PHE A 234 -13.20 0.06 4.88
CA PHE A 234 -13.04 -1.07 5.79
C PHE A 234 -11.56 -1.46 5.87
N TYR A 235 -10.89 -1.00 6.92
CA TYR A 235 -9.46 -1.22 7.08
C TYR A 235 -9.11 -1.72 8.48
N THR A 236 -8.03 -2.48 8.60
CA THR A 236 -7.60 -3.17 9.84
C THR A 236 -7.58 -2.26 11.08
N THR A 237 -7.18 -1.00 10.92
CA THR A 237 -7.06 -0.06 12.05
C THR A 237 -8.24 0.89 12.19
N HIS A 238 -9.22 0.85 11.28
CA HIS A 238 -10.38 1.73 11.36
C HIS A 238 -11.31 1.33 12.50
N THR A 239 -11.70 2.31 13.28
CA THR A 239 -12.78 2.17 14.26
C THR A 239 -14.14 2.17 13.57
N ARG A 240 -15.18 1.67 14.26
CA ARG A 240 -16.58 1.73 13.77
C ARG A 240 -17.00 3.16 13.36
N ILE A 241 -16.55 4.17 14.09
CA ILE A 241 -16.88 5.58 13.79
C ILE A 241 -16.23 5.99 12.46
N GLN A 242 -14.95 5.68 12.28
CA GLN A 242 -14.21 6.00 11.06
C GLN A 242 -14.77 5.27 9.85
N THR A 243 -15.05 3.95 9.99
CA THR A 243 -15.69 3.16 8.94
C THR A 243 -17.06 3.73 8.54
N ASN A 244 -17.92 4.04 9.51
CA ASN A 244 -19.24 4.61 9.21
C ASN A 244 -19.10 5.95 8.48
N LEU A 245 -18.21 6.82 8.92
CA LEU A 245 -17.98 8.13 8.33
C LEU A 245 -17.57 8.02 6.84
N VAL A 246 -16.62 7.13 6.53
CA VAL A 246 -16.19 6.93 5.13
C VAL A 246 -17.29 6.27 4.31
N ALA A 247 -17.94 5.21 4.83
CA ALA A 247 -19.00 4.51 4.11
C ALA A 247 -20.21 5.40 3.83
N ASP A 248 -20.61 6.26 4.79
CA ASP A 248 -21.70 7.23 4.59
C ASP A 248 -21.32 8.25 3.51
N ARG A 249 -20.07 8.77 3.54
CA ARG A 249 -19.61 9.73 2.52
C ARG A 249 -19.51 9.10 1.14
N CYS A 250 -19.02 7.86 1.03
CA CYS A 250 -19.02 7.13 -0.24
C CYS A 250 -20.44 6.96 -0.79
N ALA A 251 -21.40 6.59 0.06
CA ALA A 251 -22.81 6.45 -0.35
C ALA A 251 -23.43 7.77 -0.82
N GLU A 252 -23.15 8.89 -0.14
CA GLU A 252 -23.62 10.23 -0.52
C GLU A 252 -23.09 10.67 -1.88
N LEU A 253 -21.83 10.33 -2.20
CA LEU A 253 -21.14 10.72 -3.42
C LEU A 253 -21.25 9.69 -4.56
N GLY A 254 -21.85 8.51 -4.30
CA GLY A 254 -21.93 7.42 -5.27
C GLY A 254 -20.57 6.74 -5.55
N LEU A 255 -19.64 6.81 -4.58
CA LEU A 255 -18.31 6.20 -4.67
C LEU A 255 -18.31 4.73 -4.24
N LEU A 256 -17.34 3.97 -4.74
CA LEU A 256 -17.03 2.63 -4.24
C LEU A 256 -16.55 2.73 -2.79
N CYS A 257 -16.84 1.67 -2.00
CA CYS A 257 -16.35 1.53 -0.63
C CYS A 257 -15.74 0.15 -0.48
N THR A 258 -14.41 0.08 -0.52
CA THR A 258 -13.63 -1.16 -0.50
C THR A 258 -13.12 -1.46 0.90
N GLY A 259 -12.38 -2.57 1.04
CA GLY A 259 -11.73 -2.89 2.29
C GLY A 259 -10.66 -3.96 2.16
N SER A 260 -9.74 -3.95 3.14
CA SER A 260 -8.60 -4.85 3.16
C SER A 260 -7.98 -5.02 4.52
N SER A 261 -7.12 -6.03 4.61
CA SER A 261 -6.21 -6.24 5.74
C SER A 261 -4.83 -5.62 5.51
N ASP A 262 -4.52 -5.21 4.27
CA ASP A 262 -3.20 -4.70 3.91
C ASP A 262 -2.08 -5.71 4.24
N PHE A 263 -2.30 -6.97 3.82
CA PHE A 263 -1.45 -8.08 4.20
C PHE A 263 -0.04 -7.95 3.63
N HIS A 264 0.97 -8.03 4.50
CA HIS A 264 2.41 -7.96 4.14
C HIS A 264 3.17 -9.25 4.45
N GLY A 265 2.52 -10.25 5.07
CA GLY A 265 3.14 -11.53 5.39
C GLY A 265 2.88 -12.01 6.81
N PRO A 266 2.96 -13.32 7.06
CA PRO A 266 2.54 -13.94 8.33
C PRO A 266 3.37 -13.51 9.55
N ASN A 267 4.56 -12.98 9.33
CA ASN A 267 5.46 -12.50 10.38
C ASN A 267 5.46 -10.96 10.52
N HIS A 268 4.65 -10.24 9.71
CA HIS A 268 4.56 -8.79 9.82
C HIS A 268 3.87 -8.39 11.14
N ARG A 269 4.36 -7.33 11.80
CA ARG A 269 3.90 -6.96 13.14
C ARG A 269 2.43 -6.54 13.22
N ALA A 270 1.92 -5.87 12.18
CA ALA A 270 0.56 -5.33 12.14
C ALA A 270 -0.30 -6.02 11.08
N PHE A 271 0.23 -6.26 9.88
CA PHE A 271 -0.48 -6.70 8.69
C PHE A 271 -0.15 -8.16 8.36
N TYR A 272 -0.36 -9.06 9.32
CA TYR A 272 0.08 -10.46 9.25
C TYR A 272 -1.04 -11.45 8.92
N ARG A 273 -2.28 -10.99 8.80
CA ARG A 273 -3.45 -11.86 8.68
C ARG A 273 -4.46 -11.28 7.71
N PHE A 274 -4.91 -12.08 6.75
CA PHE A 274 -6.03 -11.75 5.88
C PHE A 274 -7.34 -11.58 6.65
N ARG A 275 -8.27 -10.81 6.08
CA ARG A 275 -9.60 -10.54 6.60
C ARG A 275 -9.59 -9.93 7.99
N ALA A 276 -8.52 -9.20 8.33
CA ALA A 276 -8.30 -8.61 9.66
C ALA A 276 -9.00 -7.24 9.82
N PHE A 277 -10.05 -6.98 9.08
CA PHE A 277 -10.87 -5.77 9.17
C PHE A 277 -12.32 -6.12 9.45
N SER A 278 -13.11 -5.13 9.84
CA SER A 278 -14.55 -5.29 10.09
C SER A 278 -15.34 -4.33 9.22
N THR A 279 -16.46 -4.81 8.69
CA THR A 279 -17.43 -3.95 8.00
C THR A 279 -18.38 -3.27 8.99
N PHE A 280 -18.41 -3.71 10.24
CA PHE A 280 -19.31 -3.26 11.29
C PHE A 280 -20.79 -3.32 10.90
N GLY A 281 -21.15 -4.31 10.06
CA GLY A 281 -22.50 -4.51 9.53
C GLY A 281 -22.85 -3.64 8.32
N ARG A 282 -21.89 -2.93 7.74
CA ARG A 282 -22.06 -2.16 6.51
C ARG A 282 -21.79 -3.04 5.29
N ALA A 283 -22.51 -2.82 4.21
CA ALA A 283 -22.23 -3.49 2.94
C ALA A 283 -21.11 -2.77 2.18
N PRO A 284 -20.10 -3.48 1.68
CA PRO A 284 -19.12 -2.91 0.77
C PRO A 284 -19.79 -2.57 -0.58
N THR A 285 -19.26 -1.58 -1.27
CA THR A 285 -19.68 -1.22 -2.62
C THR A 285 -18.50 -1.46 -3.55
N LEU A 286 -18.43 -2.67 -4.13
CA LEU A 286 -17.31 -3.10 -4.96
C LEU A 286 -17.59 -2.91 -6.46
N GLY A 287 -18.88 -2.87 -6.86
CA GLY A 287 -19.32 -2.54 -8.22
C GLY A 287 -18.50 -3.23 -9.32
N PRO A 288 -17.88 -2.44 -10.22
CA PRO A 288 -17.16 -2.97 -11.37
C PRO A 288 -15.88 -3.72 -11.02
N ILE A 289 -15.32 -3.56 -9.81
CA ILE A 289 -14.14 -4.32 -9.37
C ILE A 289 -14.40 -5.83 -9.42
N LEU A 290 -15.63 -6.26 -9.08
CA LEU A 290 -16.03 -7.68 -9.16
C LEU A 290 -16.00 -8.22 -10.60
N ALA A 291 -16.29 -7.38 -11.58
CA ALA A 291 -16.29 -7.79 -12.98
C ALA A 291 -14.87 -7.90 -13.58
N ALA A 292 -13.88 -7.30 -12.93
CA ALA A 292 -12.47 -7.34 -13.34
C ALA A 292 -11.69 -8.52 -12.71
N ALA A 293 -12.35 -9.35 -11.88
CA ALA A 293 -11.71 -10.47 -11.22
C ALA A 293 -11.52 -11.67 -12.17
N HIS A 294 -10.36 -12.30 -12.09
CA HIS A 294 -10.00 -13.51 -12.82
C HIS A 294 -10.10 -14.74 -11.89
N PRO A 295 -10.65 -15.87 -12.39
CA PRO A 295 -10.73 -17.12 -11.62
C PRO A 295 -9.41 -17.83 -11.56
#